data_d7204fcf88092238a26f6af07c03fedc
#
_entry.id   d7204fcf88092238a26f6af07c03fedc
#
_cell.length_a   1.000
_cell.length_b   1.000
_cell.length_c   1.000
_cell.angle_alpha   90.00
_cell.angle_beta   90.00
_cell.angle_gamma   90.00
#
_symmetry.space_group_name_H-M   'P 1'
#
loop_
_entity.id
_entity.type
_entity.pdbx_description
1 polymer ?
#
loop_
_entity_poly.entity_id
_entity_poly.type
_entity_poly.pdbx_seq_one_letter_code
_entity_poly.pdbx_strand_id
1 'polypeptide(L)'
;MSVNLNNKKESWYMFKIGLVIAFSAVLAACSGGNGTKNGEALLTYGNEAPTLTQNPEQLDLLIFGGTAGVGLETVKLALARGHKVTSVSRRPERMTLEHDNLNNVKGDFVKSDSYASFIEGKDAIISAIGVDASSEKITIYSEGMKNVLKAIGSNSSTQVVTITGIGAGDSKGHGGFFYDRIVNPFLLEEDYADKTRQEAILRSSQSRWTIVRPGFLTDDVSETRYRVLFDMDGVQSGDISRADVSHFLLAVVEQGAYINETVFLSN
;
A
#
# COMPACT_ATOMS: atom_id res chain seq x y z
N MET A 1 -39.08 -27.13 -7.37
CA MET A 1 -37.68 -27.52 -7.61
C MET A 1 -36.81 -26.34 -7.18
N SER A 2 -36.35 -26.34 -5.93
CA SER A 2 -35.52 -25.29 -5.36
C SER A 2 -34.04 -25.67 -5.56
N VAL A 3 -33.36 -24.97 -6.45
CA VAL A 3 -31.93 -25.15 -6.69
C VAL A 3 -31.17 -24.50 -5.53
N ASN A 4 -30.39 -25.31 -4.82
CA ASN A 4 -29.66 -24.94 -3.64
C ASN A 4 -28.48 -24.03 -4.01
N LEU A 5 -28.64 -22.72 -3.78
CA LEU A 5 -27.64 -21.67 -4.07
C LEU A 5 -26.39 -21.73 -3.17
N ASN A 6 -26.42 -22.52 -2.11
CA ASN A 6 -25.26 -22.67 -1.20
C ASN A 6 -24.09 -23.46 -1.82
N ASN A 7 -24.37 -24.39 -2.71
CA ASN A 7 -23.34 -25.25 -3.31
C ASN A 7 -22.41 -24.50 -4.31
N LYS A 8 -22.89 -23.39 -4.88
CA LYS A 8 -22.05 -22.57 -5.78
C LYS A 8 -21.05 -21.69 -5.06
N LYS A 9 -21.40 -21.20 -3.87
CA LYS A 9 -20.47 -20.37 -3.06
C LYS A 9 -19.34 -21.21 -2.48
N GLU A 10 -19.59 -22.38 -1.99
CA GLU A 10 -18.57 -23.28 -1.46
C GLU A 10 -17.61 -23.79 -2.54
N SER A 11 -18.11 -24.15 -3.71
CA SER A 11 -17.28 -24.56 -4.84
C SER A 11 -16.35 -23.44 -5.34
N TRP A 12 -16.82 -22.20 -5.30
CA TRP A 12 -16.03 -21.04 -5.69
C TRP A 12 -14.97 -20.67 -4.65
N TYR A 13 -15.27 -20.85 -3.34
CA TYR A 13 -14.30 -20.68 -2.24
C TYR A 13 -13.20 -21.74 -2.29
N MET A 14 -13.55 -22.99 -2.56
CA MET A 14 -12.59 -24.09 -2.68
C MET A 14 -11.68 -23.92 -3.90
N PHE A 15 -12.19 -23.38 -5.00
CA PHE A 15 -11.40 -23.05 -6.17
C PHE A 15 -10.40 -21.90 -5.89
N LYS A 16 -10.80 -20.87 -5.13
CA LYS A 16 -9.90 -19.79 -4.69
C LYS A 16 -8.82 -20.27 -3.73
N ILE A 17 -9.17 -21.11 -2.75
CA ILE A 17 -8.20 -21.68 -1.79
C ILE A 17 -7.22 -22.60 -2.52
N GLY A 18 -7.69 -23.41 -3.46
CA GLY A 18 -6.81 -24.26 -4.27
C GLY A 18 -5.83 -23.48 -5.14
N LEU A 19 -6.26 -22.34 -5.68
CA LEU A 19 -5.42 -21.49 -6.50
C LEU A 19 -4.37 -20.73 -5.67
N VAL A 20 -4.71 -20.28 -4.47
CA VAL A 20 -3.78 -19.62 -3.54
C VAL A 20 -2.71 -20.59 -3.03
N ILE A 21 -3.07 -21.86 -2.73
CA ILE A 21 -2.12 -22.88 -2.29
C ILE A 21 -1.20 -23.30 -3.46
N ALA A 22 -1.73 -23.42 -4.68
CA ALA A 22 -0.90 -23.67 -5.86
C ALA A 22 0.04 -22.51 -6.17
N PHE A 23 -0.35 -21.27 -5.84
CA PHE A 23 0.47 -20.07 -6.02
C PHE A 23 1.71 -20.08 -5.12
N SER A 24 1.59 -20.47 -3.85
CA SER A 24 2.72 -20.58 -2.92
C SER A 24 3.74 -21.65 -3.36
N ALA A 25 3.26 -22.73 -3.98
CA ALA A 25 4.13 -23.81 -4.46
C ALA A 25 4.86 -23.46 -5.77
N VAL A 26 4.23 -22.64 -6.63
CA VAL A 26 4.83 -22.21 -7.92
C VAL A 26 5.85 -21.09 -7.73
N LEU A 27 5.67 -20.20 -6.75
CA LEU A 27 6.66 -19.17 -6.41
C LEU A 27 7.97 -19.77 -5.88
N ALA A 28 7.89 -20.88 -5.12
CA ALA A 28 9.07 -21.60 -4.65
C ALA A 28 9.86 -22.31 -5.78
N ALA A 29 9.22 -22.59 -6.91
CA ALA A 29 9.86 -23.24 -8.05
C ALA A 29 10.53 -22.26 -9.03
N CYS A 30 10.21 -20.97 -8.98
CA CYS A 30 10.77 -19.94 -9.87
C CYS A 30 12.01 -19.21 -9.31
N SER A 31 12.37 -19.44 -8.03
CA SER A 31 13.54 -18.78 -7.40
C SER A 31 14.88 -19.47 -7.69
N GLY A 32 14.92 -20.48 -8.53
CA GLY A 32 16.11 -21.24 -8.88
C GLY A 32 16.54 -21.11 -10.34
N GLY A 33 17.02 -19.95 -10.75
CA GLY A 33 17.56 -19.76 -12.09
C GLY A 33 18.75 -18.78 -12.09
N ASN A 34 19.94 -19.22 -11.69
CA ASN A 34 21.19 -18.54 -12.02
C ASN A 34 21.38 -18.51 -13.53
N GLY A 35 20.99 -17.42 -14.15
CA GLY A 35 21.29 -17.12 -15.55
C GLY A 35 22.20 -15.90 -15.63
N THR A 36 23.51 -16.09 -15.53
CA THR A 36 24.51 -15.12 -15.99
C THR A 36 24.28 -14.85 -17.46
N LYS A 37 23.72 -13.72 -17.81
CA LYS A 37 23.82 -13.13 -19.15
C LYS A 37 24.56 -11.83 -19.04
N ASN A 38 25.71 -11.79 -19.73
CA ASN A 38 26.44 -10.59 -20.06
C ASN A 38 25.46 -9.60 -20.72
N GLY A 39 25.09 -8.59 -20.02
CA GLY A 39 24.31 -7.47 -20.48
C GLY A 39 24.78 -6.26 -19.69
N GLU A 40 25.16 -5.23 -20.41
CA GLU A 40 25.45 -3.92 -19.84
C GLU A 40 24.41 -3.59 -18.77
N ALA A 41 24.89 -3.17 -17.60
CA ALA A 41 24.03 -2.69 -16.54
C ALA A 41 23.16 -1.58 -17.15
N LEU A 42 21.90 -1.90 -17.41
CA LEU A 42 20.87 -0.89 -17.61
C LEU A 42 20.94 -0.04 -16.35
N LEU A 43 21.44 1.16 -16.51
CA LEU A 43 21.38 2.20 -15.48
C LEU A 43 19.93 2.45 -15.20
N THR A 44 19.40 1.68 -14.26
CA THR A 44 18.08 1.88 -13.75
C THR A 44 18.04 3.26 -13.12
N TYR A 45 17.20 4.12 -13.63
CA TYR A 45 16.81 5.37 -13.00
C TYR A 45 16.08 5.04 -11.69
N GLY A 46 16.85 4.74 -10.65
CA GLY A 46 16.33 4.42 -9.33
C GLY A 46 17.27 4.93 -8.27
N ASN A 47 16.71 5.50 -7.24
CA ASN A 47 17.46 5.87 -6.05
C ASN A 47 17.52 4.67 -5.10
N GLU A 48 18.59 4.61 -4.33
CA GLU A 48 18.65 3.71 -3.18
C GLU A 48 17.55 4.06 -2.16
N ALA A 49 17.26 3.12 -1.28
CA ALA A 49 16.34 3.34 -0.17
C ALA A 49 16.72 4.62 0.60
N PRO A 50 15.77 5.53 0.87
CA PRO A 50 16.06 6.71 1.68
C PRO A 50 16.46 6.30 3.09
N THR A 51 17.38 7.04 3.69
CA THR A 51 17.76 6.84 5.09
C THR A 51 16.74 7.53 5.99
N LEU A 52 16.30 6.86 7.05
CA LEU A 52 15.48 7.51 8.09
C LEU A 52 16.23 8.68 8.73
N THR A 53 15.51 9.75 9.01
CA THR A 53 16.06 10.95 9.66
C THR A 53 16.68 10.61 11.01
N GLN A 54 17.90 11.05 11.27
CA GLN A 54 18.49 10.94 12.62
C GLN A 54 17.83 11.96 13.54
N ASN A 55 17.29 11.48 14.68
CA ASN A 55 16.57 12.32 15.64
C ASN A 55 15.45 13.15 14.97
N PRO A 56 14.43 12.51 14.41
CA PRO A 56 13.35 13.22 13.73
C PRO A 56 12.58 14.10 14.73
N GLU A 57 12.04 15.22 14.22
CA GLU A 57 11.00 15.92 14.95
C GLU A 57 9.79 15.00 15.15
N GLN A 58 9.11 15.14 16.28
CA GLN A 58 7.92 14.37 16.56
C GLN A 58 6.79 14.82 15.64
N LEU A 59 6.35 13.94 14.74
CA LEU A 59 5.22 14.16 13.85
C LEU A 59 3.93 13.62 14.49
N ASP A 60 2.80 14.22 14.12
CA ASP A 60 1.46 13.70 14.40
C ASP A 60 0.87 13.07 13.13
N LEU A 61 0.83 11.73 13.11
CA LEU A 61 0.48 10.93 11.95
C LEU A 61 -0.93 10.36 12.09
N LEU A 62 -1.69 10.33 10.99
CA LEU A 62 -2.92 9.56 10.89
C LEU A 62 -2.74 8.41 9.90
N ILE A 63 -2.98 7.18 10.35
CA ILE A 63 -2.78 5.97 9.54
C ILE A 63 -4.10 5.21 9.39
N PHE A 64 -4.61 5.14 8.15
CA PHE A 64 -5.70 4.24 7.79
C PHE A 64 -5.17 2.85 7.49
N GLY A 65 -5.82 1.82 8.04
CA GLY A 65 -5.39 0.43 7.84
C GLY A 65 -4.27 -0.04 8.77
N GLY A 66 -4.05 0.66 9.90
CA GLY A 66 -2.95 0.39 10.85
C GLY A 66 -3.08 -0.92 11.65
N THR A 67 -4.10 -1.75 11.44
CA THR A 67 -4.32 -2.98 12.24
C THR A 67 -3.70 -4.23 11.65
N ALA A 68 -3.11 -4.18 10.47
CA ALA A 68 -2.49 -5.33 9.81
C ALA A 68 -1.51 -4.88 8.70
N GLY A 69 -0.69 -5.81 8.23
CA GLY A 69 0.17 -5.65 7.06
C GLY A 69 1.09 -4.43 7.14
N VAL A 70 1.29 -3.74 6.02
CA VAL A 70 2.16 -2.55 5.95
C VAL A 70 1.72 -1.48 6.94
N GLY A 71 0.40 -1.25 7.10
CA GLY A 71 -0.10 -0.23 8.03
C GLY A 71 0.31 -0.50 9.47
N LEU A 72 0.25 -1.76 9.93
CA LEU A 72 0.68 -2.12 11.28
C LEU A 72 2.19 -1.97 11.46
N GLU A 73 2.99 -2.37 10.48
CA GLU A 73 4.44 -2.17 10.53
C GLU A 73 4.79 -0.68 10.54
N THR A 74 4.06 0.15 9.79
CA THR A 74 4.23 1.61 9.83
C THR A 74 3.87 2.20 11.19
N VAL A 75 2.78 1.75 11.83
CA VAL A 75 2.41 2.15 13.19
C VAL A 75 3.53 1.81 14.18
N LYS A 76 4.02 0.57 14.16
CA LYS A 76 5.10 0.11 15.06
C LYS A 76 6.36 0.95 14.88
N LEU A 77 6.79 1.16 13.63
CA LEU A 77 8.00 1.91 13.34
C LEU A 77 7.87 3.38 13.74
N ALA A 78 6.73 4.02 13.45
CA ALA A 78 6.47 5.41 13.83
C ALA A 78 6.50 5.62 15.35
N LEU A 79 5.87 4.71 16.10
CA LEU A 79 5.89 4.75 17.58
C LEU A 79 7.29 4.53 18.14
N ALA A 80 8.04 3.57 17.61
CA ALA A 80 9.43 3.31 18.01
C ALA A 80 10.36 4.52 17.77
N ARG A 81 9.97 5.41 16.82
CA ARG A 81 10.69 6.64 16.50
C ARG A 81 10.15 7.87 17.23
N GLY A 82 9.18 7.68 18.14
CA GLY A 82 8.65 8.73 19.01
C GLY A 82 7.54 9.59 18.41
N HIS A 83 7.03 9.26 17.24
CA HIS A 83 5.91 9.98 16.64
C HIS A 83 4.59 9.70 17.36
N LYS A 84 3.63 10.62 17.23
CA LYS A 84 2.25 10.41 17.64
C LYS A 84 1.50 9.76 16.48
N VAL A 85 0.73 8.72 16.78
CA VAL A 85 -0.01 7.97 15.76
C VAL A 85 -1.48 7.88 16.12
N THR A 86 -2.35 8.36 15.24
CA THR A 86 -3.77 8.03 15.25
C THR A 86 -4.03 6.95 14.20
N SER A 87 -4.31 5.73 14.66
CA SER A 87 -4.66 4.61 13.78
C SER A 87 -6.17 4.51 13.63
N VAL A 88 -6.66 4.68 12.40
CA VAL A 88 -8.10 4.62 12.09
C VAL A 88 -8.43 3.31 11.38
N SER A 89 -9.32 2.53 11.97
CA SER A 89 -9.77 1.27 11.37
C SER A 89 -11.22 0.95 11.72
N ARG A 90 -11.87 0.09 10.91
CA ARG A 90 -13.22 -0.40 11.20
C ARG A 90 -13.27 -1.33 12.40
N ARG A 91 -12.16 -1.97 12.72
CA ARG A 91 -12.01 -2.98 13.79
C ARG A 91 -10.74 -2.69 14.60
N PRO A 92 -10.72 -1.61 15.39
CA PRO A 92 -9.56 -1.23 16.19
C PRO A 92 -9.17 -2.31 17.21
N GLU A 93 -10.11 -3.13 17.66
CA GLU A 93 -9.88 -4.26 18.57
C GLU A 93 -8.94 -5.34 18.02
N ARG A 94 -8.63 -5.32 16.73
CA ARG A 94 -7.62 -6.21 16.13
C ARG A 94 -6.19 -5.79 16.42
N MET A 95 -5.98 -4.55 16.82
CA MET A 95 -4.68 -4.05 17.22
C MET A 95 -4.48 -4.31 18.71
N THR A 96 -3.51 -5.13 19.04
CA THR A 96 -3.14 -5.45 20.44
C THR A 96 -1.97 -4.62 20.94
N LEU A 97 -1.42 -3.72 20.09
CA LEU A 97 -0.33 -2.83 20.47
C LEU A 97 -0.86 -1.72 21.37
N GLU A 98 -0.19 -1.51 22.51
CA GLU A 98 -0.43 -0.41 23.42
C GLU A 98 0.80 0.48 23.49
N HIS A 99 0.61 1.79 23.41
CA HIS A 99 1.68 2.78 23.50
C HIS A 99 1.11 4.16 23.82
N ASP A 100 1.79 4.95 24.65
CA ASP A 100 1.32 6.28 25.10
C ASP A 100 1.06 7.25 23.92
N ASN A 101 1.83 7.12 22.85
CA ASN A 101 1.69 7.92 21.64
C ASN A 101 0.71 7.31 20.62
N LEU A 102 0.02 6.21 20.94
CA LEU A 102 -0.95 5.57 20.04
C LEU A 102 -2.38 5.91 20.44
N ASN A 103 -3.11 6.52 19.52
CA ASN A 103 -4.55 6.68 19.59
C ASN A 103 -5.22 5.73 18.57
N ASN A 104 -5.70 4.58 19.04
CA ASN A 104 -6.32 3.58 18.17
C ASN A 104 -7.84 3.75 18.14
N VAL A 105 -8.40 4.24 17.04
CA VAL A 105 -9.78 4.69 16.96
C VAL A 105 -10.59 3.94 15.92
N LYS A 106 -11.90 3.83 16.18
CA LYS A 106 -12.84 3.27 15.22
C LYS A 106 -13.23 4.32 14.19
N GLY A 107 -13.05 3.98 12.91
CA GLY A 107 -13.48 4.80 11.79
C GLY A 107 -13.52 3.99 10.49
N ASP A 108 -14.24 4.53 9.52
CA ASP A 108 -14.41 3.91 8.20
C ASP A 108 -13.91 4.90 7.14
N PHE A 109 -12.93 4.49 6.36
CA PHE A 109 -12.26 5.32 5.37
C PHE A 109 -13.21 6.02 4.39
N VAL A 110 -14.35 5.37 4.07
CA VAL A 110 -15.39 5.95 3.20
C VAL A 110 -16.43 6.79 3.96
N LYS A 111 -16.33 6.92 5.28
CA LYS A 111 -17.27 7.67 6.12
C LYS A 111 -16.53 8.78 6.85
N SER A 112 -16.38 9.94 6.20
CA SER A 112 -15.58 11.06 6.73
C SER A 112 -15.97 11.46 8.16
N ASP A 113 -17.26 11.44 8.50
CA ASP A 113 -17.74 11.83 9.83
C ASP A 113 -17.17 10.94 10.94
N SER A 114 -16.76 9.71 10.61
CA SER A 114 -16.18 8.76 11.58
C SER A 114 -14.74 9.08 12.00
N TYR A 115 -14.05 9.97 11.28
CA TYR A 115 -12.65 10.33 11.56
C TYR A 115 -12.32 11.82 11.35
N ALA A 116 -13.27 12.63 10.92
CA ALA A 116 -13.03 14.05 10.61
C ALA A 116 -12.37 14.83 11.77
N SER A 117 -12.76 14.54 13.02
CA SER A 117 -12.18 15.16 14.20
C SER A 117 -10.72 14.79 14.48
N PHE A 118 -10.21 13.75 13.82
CA PHE A 118 -8.83 13.28 13.99
C PHE A 118 -7.89 13.75 12.87
N ILE A 119 -8.44 14.36 11.82
CA ILE A 119 -7.66 14.74 10.62
C ILE A 119 -6.97 16.09 10.77
N GLU A 120 -7.58 16.99 11.54
CA GLU A 120 -7.07 18.35 11.74
C GLU A 120 -5.71 18.34 12.46
N GLY A 121 -4.78 19.15 12.00
CA GLY A 121 -3.46 19.32 12.61
C GLY A 121 -2.49 18.16 12.38
N LYS A 122 -2.80 17.20 11.52
CA LYS A 122 -1.89 16.11 11.16
C LYS A 122 -0.79 16.57 10.21
N ASP A 123 0.45 16.18 10.52
CA ASP A 123 1.59 16.43 9.64
C ASP A 123 1.52 15.56 8.38
N ALA A 124 1.10 14.30 8.56
CA ALA A 124 0.86 13.41 7.43
C ALA A 124 -0.30 12.43 7.66
N ILE A 125 -0.93 12.03 6.54
CA ILE A 125 -1.95 11.01 6.48
C ILE A 125 -1.44 9.88 5.59
N ILE A 126 -1.38 8.66 6.14
CA ILE A 126 -0.94 7.47 5.42
C ILE A 126 -2.13 6.54 5.20
N SER A 127 -2.43 6.23 3.94
CA SER A 127 -3.44 5.23 3.59
C SER A 127 -2.78 3.91 3.21
N ALA A 128 -2.84 2.95 4.12
CA ALA A 128 -2.39 1.57 3.94
C ALA A 128 -3.60 0.60 3.92
N ILE A 129 -4.71 1.05 3.35
CA ILE A 129 -5.92 0.25 3.23
C ILE A 129 -5.68 -0.92 2.26
N GLY A 130 -6.04 -2.11 2.69
CA GLY A 130 -6.15 -3.30 1.87
C GLY A 130 -7.53 -3.94 2.04
N VAL A 131 -8.02 -4.57 1.00
CA VAL A 131 -9.24 -5.37 1.02
C VAL A 131 -8.97 -6.77 0.46
N ASP A 132 -9.80 -7.71 0.84
CA ASP A 132 -9.76 -9.04 0.24
C ASP A 132 -10.15 -8.96 -1.24
N ALA A 133 -9.51 -9.78 -2.07
CA ALA A 133 -9.83 -9.86 -3.50
C ALA A 133 -11.33 -10.09 -3.72
N SER A 134 -11.95 -9.33 -4.60
CA SER A 134 -13.37 -9.38 -4.89
C SER A 134 -13.61 -9.22 -6.39
N SER A 135 -14.62 -9.91 -6.89
CA SER A 135 -15.16 -9.69 -8.24
C SER A 135 -16.26 -8.62 -8.26
N GLU A 136 -16.66 -8.12 -7.09
CA GLU A 136 -17.63 -7.02 -6.98
C GLU A 136 -16.89 -5.69 -7.11
N LYS A 137 -17.57 -4.68 -7.63
CA LYS A 137 -17.04 -3.34 -7.78
C LYS A 137 -16.51 -2.80 -6.46
N ILE A 138 -15.26 -2.38 -6.44
CA ILE A 138 -14.59 -1.78 -5.30
C ILE A 138 -14.55 -0.26 -5.50
N THR A 139 -14.87 0.51 -4.46
CA THR A 139 -14.81 1.99 -4.45
C THR A 139 -14.18 2.54 -3.18
N ILE A 140 -13.68 1.68 -2.31
CA ILE A 140 -13.16 2.09 -0.99
C ILE A 140 -11.97 3.03 -1.10
N TYR A 141 -11.08 2.79 -2.06
CA TYR A 141 -9.85 3.60 -2.21
C TYR A 141 -10.18 4.98 -2.76
N SER A 142 -10.94 5.04 -3.85
CA SER A 142 -11.29 6.29 -4.52
C SER A 142 -12.23 7.16 -3.68
N GLU A 143 -13.30 6.58 -3.12
CA GLU A 143 -14.24 7.34 -2.28
C GLU A 143 -13.60 7.75 -0.95
N GLY A 144 -12.83 6.87 -0.31
CA GLY A 144 -12.10 7.23 0.90
C GLY A 144 -11.12 8.38 0.68
N MET A 145 -10.36 8.35 -0.41
CA MET A 145 -9.42 9.41 -0.73
C MET A 145 -10.10 10.76 -1.02
N LYS A 146 -11.23 10.76 -1.73
CA LYS A 146 -12.04 11.99 -1.90
C LYS A 146 -12.42 12.59 -0.56
N ASN A 147 -12.85 11.76 0.38
CA ASN A 147 -13.25 12.19 1.71
C ASN A 147 -12.07 12.75 2.51
N VAL A 148 -10.90 12.13 2.45
CA VAL A 148 -9.67 12.64 3.09
C VAL A 148 -9.30 13.99 2.52
N LEU A 149 -9.22 14.11 1.19
CA LEU A 149 -8.86 15.36 0.53
C LEU A 149 -9.84 16.50 0.84
N LYS A 150 -11.13 16.18 0.90
CA LYS A 150 -12.16 17.13 1.32
C LYS A 150 -11.97 17.59 2.77
N ALA A 151 -11.62 16.67 3.66
CA ALA A 151 -11.47 16.95 5.09
C ALA A 151 -10.23 17.81 5.39
N ILE A 152 -9.08 17.58 4.69
CA ILE A 152 -7.88 18.39 4.88
C ILE A 152 -7.95 19.77 4.19
N GLY A 153 -8.84 19.93 3.20
CA GLY A 153 -8.93 21.16 2.41
C GLY A 153 -7.76 21.37 1.44
N SER A 154 -7.92 22.32 0.51
CA SER A 154 -6.99 22.51 -0.61
C SER A 154 -5.67 23.22 -0.26
N ASN A 155 -5.59 23.89 0.89
CA ASN A 155 -4.41 24.65 1.32
C ASN A 155 -3.67 23.99 2.50
N SER A 156 -3.89 22.70 2.71
CA SER A 156 -3.26 21.97 3.82
C SER A 156 -1.77 21.72 3.56
N SER A 157 -0.97 21.89 4.59
CA SER A 157 0.44 21.45 4.60
C SER A 157 0.59 19.94 4.81
N THR A 158 -0.50 19.26 5.19
CA THR A 158 -0.53 17.81 5.45
C THR A 158 -0.13 17.03 4.22
N GLN A 159 0.85 16.15 4.36
CA GLN A 159 1.23 15.23 3.30
C GLN A 159 0.31 14.00 3.28
N VAL A 160 -0.23 13.66 2.13
CA VAL A 160 -1.07 12.46 1.94
C VAL A 160 -0.26 11.41 1.21
N VAL A 161 0.05 10.30 1.88
CA VAL A 161 0.79 9.17 1.30
C VAL A 161 -0.15 7.98 1.15
N THR A 162 -0.21 7.38 -0.04
CA THR A 162 -1.07 6.22 -0.27
C THR A 162 -0.30 5.06 -0.88
N ILE A 163 -0.66 3.85 -0.47
CA ILE A 163 -0.17 2.61 -1.06
C ILE A 163 -1.19 2.15 -2.10
N THR A 164 -0.74 1.94 -3.33
CA THR A 164 -1.57 1.34 -4.39
C THR A 164 -1.02 -0.02 -4.81
N GLY A 165 0.01 -0.06 -5.60
CA GLY A 165 0.69 -1.28 -6.01
C GLY A 165 0.89 -1.38 -7.52
N ILE A 166 1.73 -2.35 -7.89
CA ILE A 166 1.96 -2.65 -9.31
C ILE A 166 0.68 -3.21 -9.93
N GLY A 167 0.28 -2.63 -11.05
CA GLY A 167 -1.01 -2.92 -11.71
C GLY A 167 -2.00 -1.75 -11.65
N ALA A 168 -1.75 -0.73 -10.82
CA ALA A 168 -2.51 0.51 -10.81
C ALA A 168 -1.97 1.49 -11.86
N GLY A 169 -2.86 2.27 -12.48
CA GLY A 169 -2.51 3.29 -13.45
C GLY A 169 -1.69 2.76 -14.62
N ASP A 170 -0.59 3.43 -14.91
CA ASP A 170 0.36 3.12 -15.98
C ASP A 170 1.34 1.98 -15.66
N SER A 171 1.34 1.45 -14.43
CA SER A 171 2.16 0.30 -14.07
C SER A 171 1.57 -1.06 -14.45
N LYS A 172 0.41 -1.08 -15.08
CA LYS A 172 -0.20 -2.31 -15.59
C LYS A 172 0.70 -2.94 -16.66
N GLY A 173 1.06 -4.22 -16.48
CA GLY A 173 1.93 -4.94 -17.40
C GLY A 173 3.37 -5.15 -16.92
N HIS A 174 3.71 -4.64 -15.74
CA HIS A 174 5.05 -4.77 -15.14
C HIS A 174 5.14 -5.82 -14.03
N GLY A 175 4.06 -6.54 -13.74
CA GLY A 175 4.03 -7.63 -12.76
C GLY A 175 4.55 -8.96 -13.27
N GLY A 176 4.95 -9.04 -14.55
CA GLY A 176 5.37 -10.25 -15.22
C GLY A 176 4.22 -11.04 -15.83
N PHE A 177 4.56 -11.94 -16.76
CA PHE A 177 3.58 -12.62 -17.61
C PHE A 177 2.44 -13.30 -16.85
N PHE A 178 2.77 -14.05 -15.80
CA PHE A 178 1.76 -14.80 -15.05
C PHE A 178 0.84 -13.88 -14.26
N TYR A 179 1.41 -12.90 -13.59
CA TYR A 179 0.65 -11.92 -12.82
C TYR A 179 -0.28 -11.09 -13.71
N ASP A 180 0.25 -10.54 -14.79
CA ASP A 180 -0.47 -9.63 -15.67
C ASP A 180 -1.55 -10.33 -16.52
N ARG A 181 -1.34 -11.62 -16.86
CA ARG A 181 -2.25 -12.38 -17.71
C ARG A 181 -3.26 -13.23 -16.96
N ILE A 182 -2.96 -13.61 -15.73
CA ILE A 182 -3.79 -14.57 -14.98
C ILE A 182 -4.26 -13.98 -13.66
N VAL A 183 -3.35 -13.50 -12.80
CA VAL A 183 -3.75 -13.06 -11.46
C VAL A 183 -4.53 -11.74 -11.49
N ASN A 184 -3.99 -10.75 -12.18
CA ASN A 184 -4.57 -9.42 -12.20
C ASN A 184 -5.98 -9.41 -12.87
N PRO A 185 -6.20 -9.94 -14.07
CA PRO A 185 -7.52 -9.88 -14.71
C PRO A 185 -8.62 -10.68 -14.00
N PHE A 186 -8.27 -11.75 -13.30
CA PHE A 186 -9.27 -12.64 -12.69
C PHE A 186 -9.51 -12.40 -11.20
N LEU A 187 -8.56 -11.82 -10.49
CA LEU A 187 -8.62 -11.70 -9.02
C LEU A 187 -8.53 -10.26 -8.52
N LEU A 188 -7.83 -9.37 -9.23
CA LEU A 188 -7.46 -8.05 -8.72
C LEU A 188 -7.93 -6.90 -9.63
N GLU A 189 -8.67 -7.20 -10.70
CA GLU A 189 -9.08 -6.17 -11.68
C GLU A 189 -9.85 -5.02 -11.02
N GLU A 190 -10.85 -5.32 -10.20
CA GLU A 190 -11.64 -4.30 -9.50
C GLU A 190 -10.83 -3.54 -8.45
N ASP A 191 -9.92 -4.23 -7.76
CA ASP A 191 -9.03 -3.61 -6.78
C ASP A 191 -8.12 -2.58 -7.46
N TYR A 192 -7.45 -2.95 -8.54
CA TYR A 192 -6.57 -2.04 -9.26
C TYR A 192 -7.32 -0.97 -10.06
N ALA A 193 -8.52 -1.26 -10.54
CA ALA A 193 -9.36 -0.25 -11.16
C ALA A 193 -9.72 0.87 -10.17
N ASP A 194 -10.02 0.54 -8.91
CA ASP A 194 -10.30 1.55 -7.89
C ASP A 194 -9.04 2.27 -7.41
N LYS A 195 -7.92 1.57 -7.24
CA LYS A 195 -6.61 2.19 -6.97
C LYS A 195 -6.20 3.16 -8.07
N THR A 196 -6.45 2.83 -9.33
CA THR A 196 -6.22 3.74 -10.47
C THR A 196 -7.08 5.01 -10.35
N ARG A 197 -8.36 4.87 -9.95
CA ARG A 197 -9.23 6.01 -9.69
C ARG A 197 -8.72 6.85 -8.50
N GLN A 198 -8.25 6.22 -7.44
CA GLN A 198 -7.64 6.90 -6.29
C GLN A 198 -6.42 7.74 -6.72
N GLU A 199 -5.53 7.18 -7.52
CA GLU A 199 -4.35 7.90 -8.02
C GLU A 199 -4.74 9.11 -8.89
N ALA A 200 -5.73 8.96 -9.78
CA ALA A 200 -6.22 10.06 -10.59
C ALA A 200 -6.81 11.20 -9.74
N ILE A 201 -7.51 10.87 -8.65
CA ILE A 201 -8.04 11.85 -7.69
C ILE A 201 -6.90 12.61 -7.01
N LEU A 202 -5.86 11.91 -6.53
CA LEU A 202 -4.70 12.54 -5.90
C LEU A 202 -3.96 13.46 -6.88
N ARG A 203 -3.65 12.97 -8.08
CA ARG A 203 -2.93 13.76 -9.11
C ARG A 203 -3.70 15.01 -9.55
N SER A 204 -5.03 14.99 -9.51
CA SER A 204 -5.87 16.15 -9.82
C SER A 204 -6.05 17.12 -8.65
N SER A 205 -5.61 16.75 -7.45
CA SER A 205 -5.73 17.59 -6.26
C SER A 205 -4.58 18.60 -6.16
N GLN A 206 -4.77 19.64 -5.33
CA GLN A 206 -3.72 20.59 -4.96
C GLN A 206 -3.01 20.21 -3.67
N SER A 207 -3.29 19.03 -3.12
CA SER A 207 -2.67 18.53 -1.89
C SER A 207 -1.24 18.08 -2.14
N ARG A 208 -0.45 18.03 -1.08
CA ARG A 208 0.89 17.43 -1.09
C ARG A 208 0.71 15.90 -1.02
N TRP A 209 0.92 15.19 -2.10
CA TRP A 209 0.68 13.76 -2.14
C TRP A 209 1.91 12.95 -2.56
N THR A 210 1.94 11.68 -2.15
CA THR A 210 2.88 10.67 -2.63
C THR A 210 2.13 9.37 -2.88
N ILE A 211 2.27 8.79 -4.06
CA ILE A 211 1.72 7.48 -4.42
C ILE A 211 2.85 6.46 -4.40
N VAL A 212 2.67 5.41 -3.61
CA VAL A 212 3.65 4.34 -3.44
C VAL A 212 3.10 3.05 -4.04
N ARG A 213 3.79 2.51 -5.03
CA ARG A 213 3.47 1.27 -5.73
C ARG A 213 4.49 0.19 -5.37
N PRO A 214 4.30 -0.55 -4.30
CA PRO A 214 5.19 -1.66 -3.97
C PRO A 214 5.01 -2.83 -4.95
N GLY A 215 6.08 -3.59 -5.12
CA GLY A 215 6.05 -4.91 -5.72
C GLY A 215 5.29 -5.93 -4.88
N PHE A 216 5.63 -7.22 -5.04
CA PHE A 216 4.97 -8.29 -4.30
C PHE A 216 5.37 -8.25 -2.82
N LEU A 217 4.37 -8.08 -1.95
CA LEU A 217 4.62 -7.92 -0.52
C LEU A 217 4.94 -9.24 0.16
N THR A 218 6.07 -9.29 0.86
CA THR A 218 6.49 -10.41 1.71
C THR A 218 6.47 -10.04 3.20
N ASP A 219 6.61 -11.04 4.07
CA ASP A 219 6.74 -10.87 5.52
C ASP A 219 8.20 -11.01 5.99
N ASP A 220 9.15 -10.85 5.08
CA ASP A 220 10.57 -10.90 5.40
C ASP A 220 10.98 -9.70 6.28
N VAL A 221 12.10 -9.85 6.98
CA VAL A 221 12.70 -8.74 7.72
C VAL A 221 13.18 -7.65 6.78
N SER A 222 13.08 -6.40 7.21
CA SER A 222 13.63 -5.27 6.45
C SER A 222 15.14 -5.41 6.28
N GLU A 223 15.60 -5.30 5.05
CA GLU A 223 17.02 -5.18 4.72
C GLU A 223 17.42 -3.75 4.37
N THR A 224 16.43 -2.86 4.19
CA THR A 224 16.63 -1.47 3.72
C THR A 224 17.43 -1.39 2.42
N ARG A 225 17.33 -2.40 1.58
CA ARG A 225 18.06 -2.55 0.31
C ARG A 225 17.12 -2.62 -0.88
N TYR A 226 16.06 -1.84 -0.87
CA TYR A 226 15.12 -1.74 -1.98
C TYR A 226 15.46 -0.54 -2.86
N ARG A 227 15.00 -0.59 -4.11
CA ARG A 227 15.10 0.51 -5.07
C ARG A 227 13.83 1.35 -5.05
N VAL A 228 14.01 2.66 -5.26
CA VAL A 228 12.93 3.62 -5.47
C VAL A 228 12.99 4.05 -6.93
N LEU A 229 12.02 3.63 -7.73
CA LEU A 229 11.96 3.87 -9.15
C LEU A 229 10.85 4.87 -9.48
N PHE A 230 11.10 5.77 -10.43
CA PHE A 230 10.12 6.76 -10.91
C PHE A 230 9.37 6.30 -12.15
N ASP A 231 9.92 5.35 -12.88
CA ASP A 231 9.26 4.66 -13.99
C ASP A 231 9.59 3.17 -13.96
N MET A 232 8.95 2.40 -14.81
CA MET A 232 9.11 0.96 -14.91
C MET A 232 9.64 0.52 -16.28
N ASP A 233 10.14 1.42 -17.10
CA ASP A 233 10.63 1.08 -18.43
C ASP A 233 11.76 0.05 -18.35
N GLY A 234 11.54 -1.10 -18.96
CA GLY A 234 12.48 -2.22 -18.94
C GLY A 234 12.61 -2.94 -17.58
N VAL A 235 11.78 -2.61 -16.60
CA VAL A 235 11.80 -3.20 -15.25
C VAL A 235 10.59 -4.10 -15.02
N GLN A 236 10.81 -5.26 -14.46
CA GLN A 236 9.77 -6.09 -13.84
C GLN A 236 9.80 -5.90 -12.33
N SER A 237 8.64 -5.93 -11.73
CA SER A 237 8.53 -5.88 -10.27
C SER A 237 9.08 -7.15 -9.63
N GLY A 238 9.89 -6.98 -8.60
CA GLY A 238 10.29 -8.02 -7.66
C GLY A 238 9.46 -8.00 -6.39
N ASP A 239 9.96 -8.73 -5.41
CA ASP A 239 9.39 -8.77 -4.05
C ASP A 239 9.85 -7.55 -3.25
N ILE A 240 9.09 -7.20 -2.20
CA ILE A 240 9.50 -6.23 -1.20
C ILE A 240 8.85 -6.57 0.14
N SER A 241 9.60 -6.44 1.23
CA SER A 241 9.02 -6.71 2.55
C SER A 241 8.05 -5.59 3.00
N ARG A 242 7.03 -5.96 3.77
CA ARG A 242 6.13 -4.97 4.39
C ARG A 242 6.88 -4.01 5.30
N ALA A 243 7.95 -4.49 5.92
CA ALA A 243 8.83 -3.68 6.75
C ALA A 243 9.60 -2.64 5.93
N ASP A 244 10.09 -2.99 4.73
CA ASP A 244 10.76 -2.05 3.83
C ASP A 244 9.81 -1.01 3.25
N VAL A 245 8.57 -1.41 2.91
CA VAL A 245 7.55 -0.42 2.51
C VAL A 245 7.27 0.54 3.66
N SER A 246 7.13 0.04 4.89
CA SER A 246 6.90 0.88 6.08
C SER A 246 8.06 1.83 6.35
N HIS A 247 9.29 1.37 6.18
CA HIS A 247 10.51 2.18 6.24
C HIS A 247 10.44 3.33 5.25
N PHE A 248 10.09 3.06 3.99
CA PHE A 248 9.94 4.09 2.96
C PHE A 248 8.86 5.10 3.31
N LEU A 249 7.66 4.64 3.70
CA LEU A 249 6.55 5.53 4.06
C LEU A 249 6.95 6.50 5.16
N LEU A 250 7.67 6.02 6.19
CA LEU A 250 8.08 6.87 7.29
C LEU A 250 9.20 7.83 6.88
N ALA A 251 10.19 7.37 6.10
CA ALA A 251 11.24 8.25 5.57
C ALA A 251 10.65 9.41 4.74
N VAL A 252 9.65 9.11 3.93
CA VAL A 252 8.96 10.11 3.10
C VAL A 252 8.30 11.21 3.95
N VAL A 253 7.61 10.85 5.00
CA VAL A 253 6.91 11.83 5.84
C VAL A 253 7.86 12.57 6.78
N GLU A 254 8.91 11.92 7.31
CA GLU A 254 9.93 12.56 8.14
C GLU A 254 10.73 13.61 7.38
N GLN A 255 10.98 13.39 6.10
CA GLN A 255 11.76 14.28 5.24
C GLN A 255 10.89 15.27 4.47
N GLY A 256 9.56 15.10 4.46
CA GLY A 256 8.66 15.86 3.59
C GLY A 256 9.02 15.70 2.11
N ALA A 257 9.51 14.51 1.73
CA ALA A 257 10.05 14.20 0.41
C ALA A 257 9.00 13.60 -0.53
N TYR A 258 9.37 13.40 -1.79
CA TYR A 258 8.55 12.77 -2.85
C TYR A 258 7.17 13.41 -3.03
N ILE A 259 7.08 14.73 -2.83
CA ILE A 259 5.83 15.47 -2.98
C ILE A 259 5.41 15.52 -4.45
N ASN A 260 4.16 15.12 -4.71
CA ASN A 260 3.56 15.00 -6.04
C ASN A 260 4.26 13.99 -6.94
N GLU A 261 4.83 12.97 -6.33
CA GLU A 261 5.51 11.89 -7.02
C GLU A 261 4.78 10.55 -6.90
N THR A 262 4.90 9.75 -7.94
CA THR A 262 4.54 8.33 -7.93
C THR A 262 5.82 7.52 -7.99
N VAL A 263 6.01 6.63 -7.02
CA VAL A 263 7.22 5.83 -6.92
C VAL A 263 6.89 4.34 -6.85
N PHE A 264 7.79 3.55 -7.42
CA PHE A 264 7.78 2.10 -7.31
C PHE A 264 8.82 1.65 -6.30
N LEU A 265 8.48 0.65 -5.52
CA LEU A 265 9.39 0.02 -4.58
C LEU A 265 9.58 -1.45 -4.95
N SER A 266 10.82 -1.86 -5.15
CA SER A 266 11.16 -3.25 -5.49
C SER A 266 12.59 -3.55 -5.04
N ASN A 267 12.86 -4.80 -4.72
CA ASN A 267 14.22 -5.31 -4.53
C ASN A 267 14.90 -5.54 -5.87
#